data_91fe4e5153c05992ba002cefc156b8ed
#
_entry.id   91fe4e5153c05992ba002cefc156b8ed
#
_cell.length_a   1.000
_cell.length_b   1.000
_cell.length_c   1.000
_cell.angle_alpha   90.00
_cell.angle_beta   90.00
_cell.angle_gamma   90.00
#
_symmetry.space_group_name_H-M   'P 1'
#
loop_
_entity.id
_entity.type
_entity.pdbx_description
1 polymer ?
#
loop_
_entity_poly.entity_id
_entity_poly.type
_entity_poly.pdbx_seq_one_letter_code
_entity_poly.pdbx_strand_id
1 'polypeptide(L)'
;GVRNAVEPLKKVRPEVIVAANISKNTSSINEDAAKDYETSFSLLYDFVDMFVVNVSCPNVVGLTSLQDISFLSDIVDKLLDLRMLYDIYKPILLKVSPDLAKEQLDDIISYCLRSGIDGLVAGNTTRSRDGLTSIPQEKIEEIGNGGLSGAPVHKKNLELVRYIHEKSSGKLPIIGVGGIMSPEDAKEMIDAGASLVEIYCGCRWNHVSGTGQSHA
;
A
#
# COMPACT_ATOMS: atom_id res chain seq x y z
N GLY A 1 5.84 2.16 17.28
CA GLY A 1 5.94 0.84 16.64
C GLY A 1 4.69 0.01 16.87
N VAL A 2 4.68 -1.24 16.43
CA VAL A 2 3.52 -2.14 16.43
C VAL A 2 2.83 -2.29 17.78
N ARG A 3 3.57 -2.32 18.89
CA ARG A 3 3.01 -2.41 20.25
C ARG A 3 2.07 -1.25 20.58
N ASN A 4 2.39 -0.05 20.09
CA ASN A 4 1.52 1.12 20.28
C ASN A 4 0.24 1.03 19.44
N ALA A 5 0.24 0.30 18.33
CA ALA A 5 -0.95 0.05 17.52
C ALA A 5 -1.88 -1.00 18.16
N VAL A 6 -1.33 -2.00 18.83
CA VAL A 6 -2.10 -3.05 19.52
C VAL A 6 -2.92 -2.49 20.70
N GLU A 7 -2.37 -1.58 21.48
CA GLU A 7 -3.02 -1.09 22.70
C GLU A 7 -4.39 -0.43 22.49
N PRO A 8 -4.61 0.44 21.47
CA PRO A 8 -5.95 0.93 21.16
C PRO A 8 -6.91 -0.18 20.69
N LEU A 9 -6.42 -1.12 19.86
CA LEU A 9 -7.24 -2.21 19.31
C LEU A 9 -7.72 -3.20 20.38
N LYS A 10 -6.94 -3.39 21.45
CA LYS A 10 -7.37 -4.18 22.62
C LYS A 10 -8.54 -3.55 23.37
N LYS A 11 -8.62 -2.21 23.38
CA LYS A 11 -9.65 -1.49 24.14
C LYS A 11 -10.97 -1.41 23.41
N VAL A 12 -10.92 -1.24 22.10
CA VAL A 12 -12.11 -1.10 21.25
C VAL A 12 -11.87 -1.88 19.96
N ARG A 13 -12.65 -2.94 19.75
CA ARG A 13 -12.68 -3.63 18.47
C ARG A 13 -13.62 -2.83 17.54
N PRO A 14 -13.13 -2.26 16.42
CA PRO A 14 -13.99 -1.58 15.46
C PRO A 14 -15.05 -2.54 14.87
N GLU A 15 -16.24 -2.03 14.59
CA GLU A 15 -17.30 -2.77 13.87
C GLU A 15 -17.04 -2.84 12.35
N VAL A 16 -15.95 -2.24 11.89
CA VAL A 16 -15.52 -2.21 10.48
C VAL A 16 -14.32 -3.12 10.26
N ILE A 17 -14.11 -3.54 9.01
CA ILE A 17 -12.93 -4.32 8.63
C ILE A 17 -11.67 -3.48 8.87
N VAL A 18 -10.73 -4.05 9.60
CA VAL A 18 -9.45 -3.43 9.93
C VAL A 18 -8.33 -4.10 9.17
N ALA A 19 -7.62 -3.34 8.34
CA ALA A 19 -6.42 -3.78 7.65
C ALA A 19 -5.15 -3.26 8.35
N ALA A 20 -4.20 -4.15 8.64
CA ALA A 20 -2.89 -3.76 9.14
C ALA A 20 -1.91 -3.57 7.98
N ASN A 21 -1.48 -2.33 7.74
CA ASN A 21 -0.41 -2.03 6.80
C ASN A 21 0.94 -2.14 7.53
N ILE A 22 1.66 -3.24 7.33
CA ILE A 22 2.91 -3.55 8.02
C ILE A 22 4.12 -3.31 7.12
N SER A 23 5.20 -2.82 7.70
CA SER A 23 6.46 -2.56 7.02
C SER A 23 7.66 -2.74 7.93
N LYS A 24 8.86 -2.82 7.35
CA LYS A 24 10.10 -2.85 8.13
C LYS A 24 10.29 -1.55 8.93
N ASN A 25 10.98 -1.61 10.06
CA ASN A 25 11.41 -0.44 10.82
C ASN A 25 12.48 0.36 10.07
N THR A 26 12.50 1.66 10.30
CA THR A 26 13.50 2.55 9.69
C THR A 26 14.92 2.20 10.15
N SER A 27 15.09 1.68 11.38
CA SER A 27 16.37 1.31 11.96
C SER A 27 16.85 -0.08 11.56
N SER A 28 16.00 -0.94 11.01
CA SER A 28 16.38 -2.31 10.61
C SER A 28 17.08 -2.29 9.23
N ILE A 29 18.12 -3.11 9.08
CA ILE A 29 18.72 -3.39 7.77
C ILE A 29 17.83 -4.33 6.95
N ASN A 30 18.06 -4.44 5.65
CA ASN A 30 17.18 -5.20 4.77
C ASN A 30 17.25 -6.72 5.03
N GLU A 31 18.40 -7.22 5.45
CA GLU A 31 18.63 -8.63 5.81
C GLU A 31 17.77 -9.07 7.00
N ASP A 32 17.44 -8.14 7.89
CA ASP A 32 16.58 -8.37 9.06
C ASP A 32 15.11 -7.99 8.81
N ALA A 33 14.77 -7.51 7.62
CA ALA A 33 13.44 -6.99 7.31
C ALA A 33 12.33 -7.99 7.63
N ALA A 34 12.48 -9.25 7.22
CA ALA A 34 11.48 -10.30 7.44
C ALA A 34 11.04 -10.39 8.90
N LYS A 35 11.98 -10.26 9.85
CA LYS A 35 11.70 -10.30 11.29
C LYS A 35 10.78 -9.18 11.77
N ASP A 36 10.88 -7.98 11.17
CA ASP A 36 9.98 -6.86 11.48
C ASP A 36 8.56 -7.16 11.03
N TYR A 37 8.41 -7.75 9.82
CA TYR A 37 7.11 -8.17 9.29
C TYR A 37 6.51 -9.30 10.13
N GLU A 38 7.27 -10.36 10.43
CA GLU A 38 6.84 -11.47 11.29
C GLU A 38 6.39 -10.98 12.69
N THR A 39 7.17 -10.08 13.30
CA THR A 39 6.84 -9.48 14.61
C THR A 39 5.53 -8.70 14.54
N SER A 40 5.37 -7.86 13.50
CA SER A 40 4.17 -7.04 13.33
C SER A 40 2.95 -7.89 13.02
N PHE A 41 3.11 -8.91 12.18
CA PHE A 41 2.07 -9.87 11.82
C PHE A 41 1.55 -10.62 13.05
N SER A 42 2.45 -11.23 13.80
CA SER A 42 2.08 -12.03 14.99
C SER A 42 1.41 -11.19 16.08
N LEU A 43 1.92 -9.98 16.35
CA LEU A 43 1.36 -9.10 17.38
C LEU A 43 -0.01 -8.53 17.02
N LEU A 44 -0.32 -8.37 15.74
CA LEU A 44 -1.56 -7.79 15.25
C LEU A 44 -2.61 -8.85 14.86
N TYR A 45 -2.22 -10.12 14.75
CA TYR A 45 -3.09 -11.15 14.17
C TYR A 45 -4.48 -11.19 14.79
N ASP A 46 -4.60 -11.17 16.10
CA ASP A 46 -5.90 -11.26 16.80
C ASP A 46 -6.74 -9.99 16.73
N PHE A 47 -6.17 -8.87 16.25
CA PHE A 47 -6.78 -7.54 16.34
C PHE A 47 -7.22 -6.96 15.00
N VAL A 48 -6.83 -7.56 13.89
CA VAL A 48 -7.13 -7.08 12.54
C VAL A 48 -7.77 -8.15 11.69
N ASP A 49 -8.37 -7.78 10.57
CA ASP A 49 -9.10 -8.70 9.69
C ASP A 49 -8.26 -9.09 8.46
N MET A 50 -7.27 -8.27 8.08
CA MET A 50 -6.38 -8.53 6.96
C MET A 50 -5.04 -7.81 7.12
N PHE A 51 -4.06 -8.20 6.32
CA PHE A 51 -2.72 -7.61 6.31
C PHE A 51 -2.36 -7.06 4.93
N VAL A 52 -1.65 -5.93 4.94
CA VAL A 52 -1.00 -5.35 3.76
C VAL A 52 0.50 -5.31 4.01
N VAL A 53 1.25 -6.08 3.24
CA VAL A 53 2.72 -6.13 3.29
C VAL A 53 3.27 -4.97 2.45
N ASN A 54 3.72 -3.91 3.10
CA ASN A 54 4.18 -2.70 2.44
C ASN A 54 5.71 -2.72 2.27
N VAL A 55 6.16 -3.12 1.11
CA VAL A 55 7.58 -3.11 0.69
C VAL A 55 7.91 -1.92 -0.22
N SER A 56 6.99 -0.97 -0.38
CA SER A 56 7.02 0.04 -1.45
C SER A 56 7.10 1.49 -0.96
N CYS A 57 7.23 1.74 0.35
CA CYS A 57 7.27 3.11 0.87
C CYS A 57 8.61 3.80 0.52
N PRO A 58 8.61 4.87 -0.28
CA PRO A 58 9.85 5.56 -0.68
C PRO A 58 10.52 6.33 0.47
N ASN A 59 9.79 6.56 1.56
CA ASN A 59 10.26 7.31 2.73
C ASN A 59 11.12 6.48 3.69
N VAL A 60 11.18 5.15 3.51
CA VAL A 60 12.01 4.25 4.31
C VAL A 60 13.23 3.85 3.51
N VAL A 61 14.42 4.13 4.03
CA VAL A 61 15.69 3.84 3.36
C VAL A 61 15.80 2.33 3.06
N GLY A 62 16.10 2.02 1.81
CA GLY A 62 16.28 0.64 1.34
C GLY A 62 14.98 -0.16 1.18
N LEU A 63 13.80 0.37 1.58
CA LEU A 63 12.55 -0.40 1.48
C LEU A 63 12.16 -0.72 0.04
N THR A 64 12.47 0.16 -0.91
CA THR A 64 12.16 -0.08 -2.33
C THR A 64 12.98 -1.23 -2.93
N SER A 65 14.15 -1.56 -2.40
CA SER A 65 14.93 -2.72 -2.84
C SER A 65 14.32 -4.04 -2.38
N LEU A 66 13.44 -4.04 -1.37
CA LEU A 66 12.68 -5.23 -0.96
C LEU A 66 11.60 -5.64 -1.97
N GLN A 67 11.39 -4.86 -3.03
CA GLN A 67 10.54 -5.25 -4.16
C GLN A 67 11.29 -6.15 -5.17
N ASP A 68 12.60 -6.34 -5.01
CA ASP A 68 13.30 -7.39 -5.73
C ASP A 68 12.78 -8.75 -5.27
N ILE A 69 12.48 -9.60 -6.22
CA ILE A 69 11.71 -10.83 -6.00
C ILE A 69 12.31 -11.75 -4.93
N SER A 70 13.62 -11.77 -4.77
CA SER A 70 14.31 -12.59 -3.78
C SER A 70 14.03 -12.17 -2.35
N PHE A 71 14.07 -10.85 -2.07
CA PHE A 71 13.74 -10.31 -0.75
C PHE A 71 12.24 -10.37 -0.48
N LEU A 72 11.45 -10.08 -1.51
CA LEU A 72 10.00 -10.12 -1.43
C LEU A 72 9.49 -11.51 -1.07
N SER A 73 9.97 -12.53 -1.76
CA SER A 73 9.55 -13.91 -1.52
C SER A 73 9.92 -14.38 -0.11
N ASP A 74 11.13 -14.05 0.39
CA ASP A 74 11.52 -14.40 1.76
C ASP A 74 10.55 -13.83 2.81
N ILE A 75 10.12 -12.56 2.65
CA ILE A 75 9.17 -11.93 3.56
C ILE A 75 7.78 -12.58 3.43
N VAL A 76 7.29 -12.71 2.21
CA VAL A 76 5.91 -13.17 1.96
C VAL A 76 5.76 -14.66 2.32
N ASP A 77 6.70 -15.52 1.93
CA ASP A 77 6.66 -16.95 2.22
C ASP A 77 6.63 -17.20 3.74
N LYS A 78 7.46 -16.48 4.52
CA LYS A 78 7.42 -16.55 5.98
C LYS A 78 6.07 -16.14 6.58
N LEU A 79 5.42 -15.10 6.04
CA LEU A 79 4.11 -14.67 6.52
C LEU A 79 3.01 -15.66 6.13
N LEU A 80 3.11 -16.29 4.96
CA LEU A 80 2.19 -17.35 4.53
C LEU A 80 2.33 -18.59 5.41
N ASP A 81 3.58 -18.99 5.74
CA ASP A 81 3.85 -20.09 6.67
C ASP A 81 3.32 -19.78 8.09
N LEU A 82 3.57 -18.56 8.59
CA LEU A 82 3.02 -18.13 9.88
C LEU A 82 1.48 -18.14 9.89
N ARG A 83 0.83 -17.71 8.80
CA ARG A 83 -0.64 -17.76 8.69
C ARG A 83 -1.20 -19.15 8.90
N MET A 84 -0.50 -20.19 8.44
CA MET A 84 -0.92 -21.59 8.61
C MET A 84 -0.93 -22.07 10.06
N LEU A 85 -0.29 -21.33 10.98
CA LEU A 85 -0.28 -21.63 12.42
C LEU A 85 -1.52 -21.11 13.17
N TYR A 86 -2.37 -20.32 12.50
CA TYR A 86 -3.56 -19.72 13.09
C TYR A 86 -4.84 -20.38 12.55
N ASP A 87 -5.83 -20.55 13.42
CA ASP A 87 -7.11 -21.17 13.06
C ASP A 87 -7.99 -20.29 12.17
N ILE A 88 -7.86 -18.96 12.30
CA ILE A 88 -8.67 -18.00 11.55
C ILE A 88 -7.85 -17.48 10.37
N TYR A 89 -8.35 -17.75 9.17
CA TYR A 89 -7.75 -17.24 7.94
C TYR A 89 -7.86 -15.71 7.85
N LYS A 90 -6.75 -15.03 7.53
CA LYS A 90 -6.71 -13.59 7.27
C LYS A 90 -6.00 -13.31 5.95
N PRO A 91 -6.62 -12.54 5.04
CA PRO A 91 -6.00 -12.19 3.77
C PRO A 91 -4.68 -11.44 3.97
N ILE A 92 -3.70 -11.75 3.11
CA ILE A 92 -2.42 -11.06 3.02
C ILE A 92 -2.30 -10.47 1.62
N LEU A 93 -2.24 -9.14 1.52
CA LEU A 93 -2.05 -8.41 0.28
C LEU A 93 -0.66 -7.80 0.23
N LEU A 94 -0.11 -7.68 -0.97
CA LEU A 94 1.18 -7.04 -1.20
C LEU A 94 0.97 -5.63 -1.77
N LYS A 95 1.59 -4.60 -1.15
CA LYS A 95 1.51 -3.22 -1.63
C LYS A 95 2.72 -2.88 -2.51
N VAL A 96 2.45 -2.48 -3.75
CA VAL A 96 3.46 -2.21 -4.77
C VAL A 96 3.58 -0.72 -5.11
N SER A 97 4.79 -0.31 -5.55
CA SER A 97 5.08 1.06 -5.97
C SER A 97 4.66 1.30 -7.42
N PRO A 98 4.15 2.50 -7.75
CA PRO A 98 3.96 2.91 -9.12
C PRO A 98 5.27 3.22 -9.86
N ASP A 99 6.40 3.20 -9.17
CA ASP A 99 7.72 3.52 -9.72
C ASP A 99 8.52 2.26 -10.13
N LEU A 100 7.91 1.07 -10.04
CA LEU A 100 8.53 -0.17 -10.48
C LEU A 100 8.73 -0.19 -12.00
N ALA A 101 9.85 -0.77 -12.44
CA ALA A 101 10.02 -1.17 -13.83
C ALA A 101 9.00 -2.28 -14.19
N LYS A 102 8.61 -2.34 -15.46
CA LYS A 102 7.62 -3.34 -15.91
C LYS A 102 8.08 -4.77 -15.67
N GLU A 103 9.35 -5.04 -15.86
CA GLU A 103 9.98 -6.35 -15.65
C GLU A 103 9.85 -6.78 -14.19
N GLN A 104 10.14 -5.88 -13.24
CA GLN A 104 9.99 -6.14 -11.81
C GLN A 104 8.51 -6.39 -11.44
N LEU A 105 7.60 -5.61 -12.03
CA LEU A 105 6.17 -5.79 -11.80
C LEU A 105 5.66 -7.12 -12.37
N ASP A 106 6.16 -7.55 -13.52
CA ASP A 106 5.85 -8.85 -14.12
C ASP A 106 6.30 -10.02 -13.23
N ASP A 107 7.51 -9.93 -12.66
CA ASP A 107 8.03 -10.91 -11.71
C ASP A 107 7.16 -10.99 -10.45
N ILE A 108 6.76 -9.84 -9.89
CA ILE A 108 5.87 -9.75 -8.73
C ILE A 108 4.50 -10.36 -9.04
N ILE A 109 3.88 -10.00 -10.17
CA ILE A 109 2.58 -10.56 -10.57
C ILE A 109 2.68 -12.08 -10.72
N SER A 110 3.74 -12.54 -11.39
CA SER A 110 3.99 -13.97 -11.59
C SER A 110 4.19 -14.73 -10.28
N TYR A 111 4.88 -14.11 -9.32
CA TYR A 111 5.04 -14.66 -7.97
C TYR A 111 3.70 -14.69 -7.23
N CYS A 112 2.94 -13.59 -7.21
CA CYS A 112 1.65 -13.53 -6.53
C CYS A 112 0.63 -14.56 -7.04
N LEU A 113 0.64 -14.85 -8.34
CA LEU A 113 -0.22 -15.88 -8.94
C LEU A 113 0.11 -17.31 -8.47
N ARG A 114 1.29 -17.54 -7.88
CA ARG A 114 1.74 -18.88 -7.47
C ARG A 114 1.94 -19.04 -5.96
N SER A 115 2.15 -17.96 -5.23
CA SER A 115 2.55 -18.00 -3.82
C SER A 115 1.38 -18.23 -2.84
N GLY A 116 0.15 -17.97 -3.26
CA GLY A 116 -1.00 -18.00 -2.35
C GLY A 116 -1.24 -16.68 -1.61
N ILE A 117 -0.66 -15.58 -2.09
CA ILE A 117 -1.04 -14.23 -1.66
C ILE A 117 -2.42 -13.88 -2.19
N ASP A 118 -3.20 -13.12 -1.42
CA ASP A 118 -4.63 -12.93 -1.67
C ASP A 118 -4.94 -11.77 -2.63
N GLY A 119 -3.96 -10.93 -2.93
CA GLY A 119 -4.13 -9.81 -3.82
C GLY A 119 -3.04 -8.76 -3.71
N LEU A 120 -3.25 -7.65 -4.42
CA LEU A 120 -2.32 -6.52 -4.48
C LEU A 120 -2.99 -5.22 -4.04
N VAL A 121 -2.23 -4.34 -3.39
CA VAL A 121 -2.58 -2.93 -3.22
C VAL A 121 -1.76 -2.12 -4.21
N ALA A 122 -2.42 -1.56 -5.20
CA ALA A 122 -1.83 -0.80 -6.30
C ALA A 122 -2.33 0.65 -6.23
N GLY A 123 -1.53 1.60 -5.82
CA GLY A 123 -0.08 1.70 -5.69
C GLY A 123 0.37 2.33 -4.37
N ASN A 124 1.30 3.26 -4.48
CA ASN A 124 1.87 4.04 -3.37
C ASN A 124 2.11 5.48 -3.86
N THR A 125 2.78 6.29 -3.05
CA THR A 125 3.33 7.57 -3.47
C THR A 125 4.44 7.37 -4.51
N THR A 126 4.74 8.41 -5.31
CA THR A 126 5.80 8.37 -6.33
C THR A 126 6.95 9.30 -5.99
N ARG A 127 8.15 8.95 -6.43
CA ARG A 127 9.32 9.85 -6.43
C ARG A 127 9.33 10.81 -7.62
N SER A 128 8.57 10.52 -8.69
CA SER A 128 8.43 11.45 -9.81
C SER A 128 7.81 12.77 -9.33
N ARG A 129 8.28 13.85 -9.91
CA ARG A 129 7.75 15.20 -9.76
C ARG A 129 7.10 15.71 -11.05
N ASP A 130 6.93 14.79 -12.00
CA ASP A 130 6.30 15.10 -13.30
C ASP A 130 4.88 15.63 -13.07
N GLY A 131 4.53 16.66 -13.83
CA GLY A 131 3.23 17.30 -13.73
C GLY A 131 3.08 18.35 -12.61
N LEU A 132 4.09 18.60 -11.77
CA LEU A 132 4.08 19.69 -10.79
C LEU A 132 4.46 21.03 -11.42
N THR A 133 3.74 21.45 -12.46
CA THR A 133 4.07 22.67 -13.23
C THR A 133 3.73 23.97 -12.52
N SER A 134 2.87 23.94 -11.50
CA SER A 134 2.44 25.12 -10.74
C SER A 134 3.29 25.40 -9.51
N ILE A 135 4.27 24.54 -9.19
CA ILE A 135 5.11 24.68 -8.00
C ILE A 135 6.52 25.05 -8.46
N PRO A 136 7.15 26.13 -7.93
CA PRO A 136 8.53 26.47 -8.24
C PRO A 136 9.50 25.32 -7.92
N GLN A 137 10.49 25.13 -8.79
CA GLN A 137 11.47 24.05 -8.63
C GLN A 137 12.24 24.13 -7.30
N GLU A 138 12.59 25.34 -6.85
CA GLU A 138 13.24 25.59 -5.56
C GLU A 138 12.42 25.03 -4.38
N LYS A 139 11.09 25.17 -4.44
CA LYS A 139 10.20 24.65 -3.42
C LYS A 139 10.09 23.12 -3.43
N ILE A 140 10.16 22.51 -4.61
CA ILE A 140 10.20 21.05 -4.76
C ILE A 140 11.48 20.48 -4.14
N GLU A 141 12.62 21.15 -4.37
CA GLU A 141 13.92 20.78 -3.81
C GLU A 141 13.95 20.94 -2.29
N GLU A 142 13.36 22.02 -1.76
CA GLU A 142 13.23 22.25 -0.31
C GLU A 142 12.43 21.13 0.38
N ILE A 143 11.35 20.62 -0.24
CA ILE A 143 10.53 19.52 0.28
C ILE A 143 11.33 18.20 0.32
N GLY A 144 12.31 18.03 -0.56
CA GLY A 144 13.23 16.90 -0.60
C GLY A 144 12.60 15.61 -1.18
N ASN A 145 13.13 14.45 -0.73
CA ASN A 145 12.93 13.15 -1.37
C ASN A 145 11.65 12.38 -0.94
N GLY A 146 10.76 12.99 -0.20
CA GLY A 146 9.49 12.36 0.21
C GLY A 146 8.63 11.93 -0.98
N GLY A 147 7.76 10.94 -0.78
CA GLY A 147 6.85 10.49 -1.81
C GLY A 147 5.76 11.53 -2.11
N LEU A 148 5.50 11.81 -3.39
CA LEU A 148 4.38 12.64 -3.85
C LEU A 148 3.08 11.85 -3.77
N SER A 149 2.04 12.46 -3.20
CA SER A 149 0.68 11.90 -3.08
C SER A 149 -0.38 12.88 -3.61
N GLY A 150 -1.65 12.51 -3.51
CA GLY A 150 -2.79 13.32 -3.95
C GLY A 150 -3.04 13.24 -5.46
N ALA A 151 -3.79 14.18 -6.02
CA ALA A 151 -4.23 14.17 -7.41
C ALA A 151 -3.12 13.88 -8.45
N PRO A 152 -1.87 14.40 -8.30
CA PRO A 152 -0.83 14.15 -9.30
C PRO A 152 -0.46 12.68 -9.52
N VAL A 153 -0.71 11.79 -8.53
CA VAL A 153 -0.37 10.36 -8.68
C VAL A 153 -1.50 9.51 -9.25
N HIS A 154 -2.71 10.08 -9.42
CA HIS A 154 -3.90 9.32 -9.84
C HIS A 154 -3.66 8.56 -11.13
N LYS A 155 -3.27 9.26 -12.19
CA LYS A 155 -3.05 8.66 -13.51
C LYS A 155 -2.06 7.50 -13.47
N LYS A 156 -0.94 7.68 -12.75
CA LYS A 156 0.11 6.67 -12.64
C LYS A 156 -0.37 5.42 -11.90
N ASN A 157 -1.12 5.60 -10.82
CA ASN A 157 -1.69 4.48 -10.07
C ASN A 157 -2.83 3.80 -10.82
N LEU A 158 -3.62 4.55 -11.59
CA LEU A 158 -4.65 4.00 -12.48
C LEU A 158 -4.04 3.10 -13.59
N GLU A 159 -2.94 3.55 -14.20
CA GLU A 159 -2.19 2.78 -15.18
C GLU A 159 -1.60 1.50 -14.56
N LEU A 160 -1.12 1.58 -13.31
CA LEU A 160 -0.63 0.43 -12.55
C LEU A 160 -1.74 -0.60 -12.30
N VAL A 161 -2.91 -0.17 -11.85
CA VAL A 161 -4.09 -1.04 -11.64
C VAL A 161 -4.46 -1.77 -12.93
N ARG A 162 -4.59 -1.02 -14.04
CA ARG A 162 -4.92 -1.59 -15.35
C ARG A 162 -3.90 -2.63 -15.80
N TYR A 163 -2.61 -2.31 -15.67
CA TYR A 163 -1.54 -3.21 -16.04
C TYR A 163 -1.57 -4.52 -15.25
N ILE A 164 -1.75 -4.44 -13.92
CA ILE A 164 -1.84 -5.63 -13.06
C ILE A 164 -3.06 -6.47 -13.44
N HIS A 165 -4.20 -5.83 -13.65
CA HIS A 165 -5.44 -6.52 -14.04
C HIS A 165 -5.27 -7.29 -15.36
N GLU A 166 -4.75 -6.63 -16.39
CA GLU A 166 -4.49 -7.23 -17.70
C GLU A 166 -3.49 -8.39 -17.61
N LYS A 167 -2.35 -8.17 -16.96
CA LYS A 167 -1.28 -9.19 -16.81
C LYS A 167 -1.72 -10.41 -16.01
N SER A 168 -2.49 -10.21 -14.96
CA SER A 168 -3.04 -11.31 -14.15
C SER A 168 -4.27 -11.96 -14.79
N SER A 169 -4.76 -11.44 -15.93
CA SER A 169 -6.03 -11.85 -16.54
C SER A 169 -7.20 -11.76 -15.54
N GLY A 170 -7.19 -10.74 -14.69
CA GLY A 170 -8.20 -10.50 -13.66
C GLY A 170 -8.19 -11.50 -12.49
N LYS A 171 -7.17 -12.35 -12.37
CA LYS A 171 -7.11 -13.39 -11.34
C LYS A 171 -6.66 -12.89 -9.97
N LEU A 172 -5.93 -11.78 -9.92
CA LEU A 172 -5.50 -11.16 -8.66
C LEU A 172 -6.49 -10.08 -8.25
N PRO A 173 -7.11 -10.15 -7.07
CA PRO A 173 -7.83 -9.03 -6.48
C PRO A 173 -6.92 -7.82 -6.29
N ILE A 174 -7.42 -6.63 -6.63
CA ILE A 174 -6.64 -5.39 -6.56
C ILE A 174 -7.39 -4.37 -5.70
N ILE A 175 -6.69 -3.75 -4.75
CA ILE A 175 -7.14 -2.53 -4.09
C ILE A 175 -6.43 -1.36 -4.77
N GLY A 176 -7.18 -0.52 -5.49
CA GLY A 176 -6.64 0.67 -6.13
C GLY A 176 -6.46 1.82 -5.14
N VAL A 177 -5.28 2.46 -5.11
CA VAL A 177 -5.00 3.54 -4.19
C VAL A 177 -4.17 4.65 -4.81
N GLY A 178 -4.44 5.88 -4.39
CA GLY A 178 -3.66 7.07 -4.69
C GLY A 178 -4.28 8.02 -5.69
N GLY A 179 -4.41 9.26 -5.25
CA GLY A 179 -4.96 10.35 -6.04
C GLY A 179 -6.47 10.32 -6.25
N ILE A 180 -7.20 9.50 -5.52
CA ILE A 180 -8.66 9.45 -5.55
C ILE A 180 -9.18 10.66 -4.75
N MET A 181 -9.71 11.66 -5.45
CA MET A 181 -10.18 12.93 -4.90
C MET A 181 -11.69 13.13 -5.13
N SER A 182 -12.29 12.36 -6.03
CA SER A 182 -13.69 12.41 -6.41
C SER A 182 -14.30 11.02 -6.55
N PRO A 183 -15.63 10.87 -6.59
CA PRO A 183 -16.31 9.62 -6.93
C PRO A 183 -15.94 9.10 -8.32
N GLU A 184 -15.68 9.99 -9.26
CA GLU A 184 -15.27 9.68 -10.63
C GLU A 184 -13.89 9.00 -10.64
N ASP A 185 -12.92 9.51 -9.87
CA ASP A 185 -11.61 8.89 -9.72
C ASP A 185 -11.73 7.47 -9.14
N ALA A 186 -12.60 7.28 -8.15
CA ALA A 186 -12.86 5.96 -7.58
C ALA A 186 -13.46 5.01 -8.64
N LYS A 187 -14.39 5.50 -9.43
CA LYS A 187 -15.01 4.75 -10.54
C LYS A 187 -13.96 4.35 -11.57
N GLU A 188 -13.06 5.26 -11.94
CA GLU A 188 -11.97 4.96 -12.89
C GLU A 188 -11.08 3.82 -12.41
N MET A 189 -10.75 3.77 -11.10
CA MET A 189 -9.99 2.66 -10.51
C MET A 189 -10.73 1.33 -10.61
N ILE A 190 -12.04 1.31 -10.34
CA ILE A 190 -12.88 0.10 -10.48
C ILE A 190 -12.97 -0.33 -11.96
N ASP A 191 -13.21 0.61 -12.87
CA ASP A 191 -13.28 0.34 -14.33
C ASP A 191 -11.93 -0.17 -14.86
N ALA A 192 -10.82 0.20 -14.24
CA ALA A 192 -9.48 -0.30 -14.57
C ALA A 192 -9.21 -1.72 -14.04
N GLY A 193 -10.08 -2.29 -13.22
CA GLY A 193 -9.99 -3.64 -12.71
C GLY A 193 -9.72 -3.75 -11.20
N ALA A 194 -9.79 -2.65 -10.44
CA ALA A 194 -9.73 -2.72 -8.99
C ALA A 194 -11.02 -3.33 -8.42
N SER A 195 -10.89 -4.20 -7.42
CA SER A 195 -12.00 -4.78 -6.66
C SER A 195 -12.49 -3.84 -5.56
N LEU A 196 -11.58 -3.05 -4.99
CA LEU A 196 -11.81 -2.08 -3.93
C LEU A 196 -10.93 -0.85 -4.18
N VAL A 197 -11.23 0.26 -3.48
CA VAL A 197 -10.41 1.47 -3.47
C VAL A 197 -10.02 1.86 -2.05
N GLU A 198 -8.82 2.41 -1.89
CA GLU A 198 -8.32 3.01 -0.65
C GLU A 198 -8.18 4.52 -0.84
N ILE A 199 -8.82 5.31 0.02
CA ILE A 199 -8.85 6.78 -0.05
C ILE A 199 -8.15 7.35 1.17
N TYR A 200 -7.14 8.19 0.96
CA TYR A 200 -6.41 8.87 2.04
C TYR A 200 -6.46 10.39 1.90
N CYS A 201 -5.87 10.95 0.82
CA CYS A 201 -5.83 12.40 0.63
C CYS A 201 -7.22 12.99 0.38
N GLY A 202 -8.08 12.30 -0.36
CA GLY A 202 -9.45 12.74 -0.65
C GLY A 202 -10.31 12.91 0.59
N CYS A 203 -10.20 12.00 1.55
CA CYS A 203 -10.91 12.11 2.84
C CYS A 203 -10.45 13.34 3.65
N ARG A 204 -9.16 13.63 3.66
CA ARG A 204 -8.62 14.81 4.40
C ARG A 204 -9.06 16.12 3.79
N TRP A 205 -9.11 16.20 2.44
CA TRP A 205 -9.52 17.41 1.74
C TRP A 205 -10.98 17.77 2.00
N ASN A 206 -11.87 16.79 1.95
CA ASN A 206 -13.29 17.01 2.19
C ASN A 206 -13.60 17.41 3.64
N HIS A 207 -12.80 16.95 4.61
CA HIS A 207 -12.92 17.40 6.01
C HIS A 207 -12.53 18.87 6.20
N VAL A 208 -11.53 19.37 5.47
CA VAL A 208 -11.10 20.78 5.55
C VAL A 208 -12.10 21.70 4.86
N SER A 209 -12.70 21.27 3.75
CA SER A 209 -13.71 22.05 3.03
C SER A 209 -15.09 22.05 3.70
N GLY A 210 -15.41 21.04 4.53
CA GLY A 210 -16.66 20.94 5.29
C GLY A 210 -16.74 21.85 6.51
N THR A 211 -15.61 22.38 7.02
CA THR A 211 -15.56 23.31 8.15
C THR A 211 -15.62 24.78 7.75
N GLY A 212 -15.76 25.09 6.47
CA GLY A 212 -15.84 26.45 5.93
C GLY A 212 -17.27 27.03 5.76
N GLN A 213 -18.31 26.31 6.16
CA GLN A 213 -19.68 26.83 6.19
C GLN A 213 -20.22 26.86 7.62
N SER A 214 -19.74 27.81 8.40
CA SER A 214 -20.45 28.27 9.58
C SER A 214 -20.57 29.79 9.52
N HIS A 215 -21.71 30.22 9.09
CA HIS A 215 -22.51 31.39 9.53
C HIS A 215 -21.86 32.77 9.47
N ALA A 216 -22.26 33.51 8.46
CA ALA A 216 -22.66 34.92 8.68
C ALA A 216 -24.16 34.95 9.03
#